data_e761f99e8aefec07fa13e8f89c0ba5bd
#
_entry.id   e761f99e8aefec07fa13e8f89c0ba5bd
#
_cell.length_a   1.000
_cell.length_b   1.000
_cell.length_c   1.000
_cell.angle_alpha   90.00
_cell.angle_beta   90.00
_cell.angle_gamma   90.00
#
_symmetry.space_group_name_H-M   'P 1'
#
loop_
_entity.id
_entity.type
_entity.pdbx_description
1 polymer ?
#
loop_
_entity_poly.entity_id
_entity_poly.type
_entity_poly.pdbx_seq_one_letter_code
_entity_poly.pdbx_strand_id
1 'polypeptide(L)'
;MEVIEINEKIMCKSPSGNKIYWLITTEMGAPNFEMRYIEIPPGRKTSDGSHPHEHEVFIVKGEGIIKGENREEKLLPGRAIFVKGNERHQWINSSDKEPLGLICVVPKGAESQYKPTC
;
A
#
# COMPACT_ATOMS: atom_id res chain seq x y z
N MET A 1 24.69 -0.42 -0.39
CA MET A 1 23.62 -1.42 -0.19
C MET A 1 22.97 -1.17 1.15
N GLU A 2 21.63 -1.11 1.18
CA GLU A 2 20.86 -0.89 2.40
C GLU A 2 19.93 -2.08 2.64
N VAL A 3 19.85 -2.49 3.90
CA VAL A 3 18.93 -3.57 4.31
C VAL A 3 18.05 -3.01 5.42
N ILE A 4 16.74 -3.05 5.21
CA ILE A 4 15.77 -2.47 6.15
C ILE A 4 14.90 -3.58 6.71
N GLU A 5 14.69 -3.54 8.01
CA GLU A 5 13.77 -4.43 8.70
C GLU A 5 12.54 -3.65 9.14
N ILE A 6 11.35 -4.26 9.02
CA ILE A 6 10.10 -3.63 9.43
C ILE A 6 10.16 -3.31 10.93
N ASN A 7 9.85 -2.06 11.28
CA ASN A 7 9.77 -1.62 12.67
C ASN A 7 8.86 -0.39 12.78
N GLU A 8 8.48 -0.05 14.00
CA GLU A 8 7.54 1.05 14.25
C GLU A 8 8.08 2.45 13.90
N LYS A 9 9.42 2.61 13.84
CA LYS A 9 10.02 3.92 13.53
C LYS A 9 9.80 4.35 12.09
N ILE A 10 9.55 3.40 11.20
CA ILE A 10 9.31 3.68 9.78
C ILE A 10 7.82 3.60 9.43
N MET A 11 6.96 3.53 10.44
CA MET A 11 5.52 3.38 10.25
C MET A 11 4.80 4.72 10.36
N CYS A 12 3.87 4.93 9.44
CA CYS A 12 2.91 6.03 9.49
C CYS A 12 1.50 5.44 9.39
N LYS A 13 0.61 5.89 10.25
CA LYS A 13 -0.77 5.45 10.22
C LYS A 13 -1.58 6.39 9.34
N SER A 14 -2.30 5.85 8.36
CA SER A 14 -3.15 6.66 7.49
C SER A 14 -4.40 7.15 8.25
N PRO A 15 -5.12 8.15 7.73
CA PRO A 15 -6.39 8.59 8.34
C PRO A 15 -7.40 7.46 8.47
N SER A 16 -7.38 6.48 7.59
CA SER A 16 -8.26 5.29 7.64
C SER A 16 -7.81 4.25 8.68
N GLY A 17 -6.68 4.48 9.37
CA GLY A 17 -6.17 3.57 10.38
C GLY A 17 -5.28 2.46 9.84
N ASN A 18 -4.91 2.49 8.58
CA ASN A 18 -4.01 1.51 7.97
C ASN A 18 -2.57 1.83 8.35
N LYS A 19 -1.73 0.80 8.52
CA LYS A 19 -0.32 0.97 8.86
C LYS A 19 0.52 0.96 7.59
N ILE A 20 1.33 1.99 7.41
CA ILE A 20 2.21 2.13 6.25
C ILE A 20 3.65 2.12 6.75
N TYR A 21 4.40 1.08 6.39
CA TYR A 21 5.82 0.96 6.74
C TYR A 21 6.66 1.34 5.52
N TRP A 22 7.48 2.38 5.67
CA TRP A 22 8.32 2.90 4.59
C TRP A 22 9.63 2.15 4.55
N LEU A 23 9.75 1.21 3.60
CA LEU A 23 10.90 0.31 3.50
C LEU A 23 12.06 0.93 2.74
N ILE A 24 11.79 1.41 1.53
CA ILE A 24 12.80 2.05 0.67
C ILE A 24 12.28 3.44 0.31
N THR A 25 13.08 4.46 0.56
CA THR A 25 12.65 5.84 0.37
C THR A 25 13.71 6.69 -0.32
N THR A 26 13.29 7.86 -0.79
CA THR A 26 14.21 8.83 -1.40
C THR A 26 15.23 9.35 -0.40
N GLU A 27 14.90 9.37 0.89
CA GLU A 27 15.82 9.79 1.95
C GLU A 27 17.01 8.82 2.08
N MET A 28 16.84 7.60 1.62
CA MET A 28 17.94 6.60 1.54
C MET A 28 18.76 6.75 0.26
N GLY A 29 18.35 7.65 -0.65
CA GLY A 29 18.99 7.85 -1.93
C GLY A 29 18.35 7.10 -3.10
N ALA A 30 17.16 6.49 -2.91
CA ALA A 30 16.45 5.83 -4.01
C ALA A 30 15.99 6.88 -5.03
N PRO A 31 16.43 6.81 -6.31
CA PRO A 31 16.21 7.91 -7.25
C PRO A 31 14.86 7.88 -7.97
N ASN A 32 14.20 6.74 -8.06
CA ASN A 32 13.03 6.57 -8.92
C ASN A 32 11.78 6.04 -8.23
N PHE A 33 11.93 5.10 -7.30
CA PHE A 33 10.80 4.38 -6.69
C PHE A 33 10.92 4.39 -5.18
N GLU A 34 9.76 4.28 -4.52
CA GLU A 34 9.69 4.05 -3.08
C GLU A 34 8.87 2.79 -2.82
N MET A 35 9.27 2.01 -1.81
CA MET A 35 8.61 0.75 -1.47
C MET A 35 8.04 0.83 -0.08
N ARG A 36 6.75 0.44 0.05
CA ARG A 36 6.05 0.41 1.32
C ARG A 36 5.47 -0.96 1.58
N TYR A 37 5.41 -1.35 2.84
CA TYR A 37 4.57 -2.47 3.27
C TYR A 37 3.35 -1.86 3.96
N ILE A 38 2.17 -2.22 3.49
CA ILE A 38 0.91 -1.68 4.01
C ILE A 38 0.13 -2.81 4.66
N GLU A 39 -0.33 -2.55 5.87
CA GLU A 39 -1.17 -3.51 6.59
C GLU A 39 -2.53 -2.89 6.85
N ILE A 40 -3.56 -3.52 6.28
CA ILE A 40 -4.95 -3.10 6.44
C ILE A 40 -5.58 -4.00 7.50
N PRO A 41 -6.00 -3.44 8.65
CA PRO A 41 -6.60 -4.24 9.71
C PRO A 41 -7.86 -4.97 9.25
N PRO A 42 -8.26 -6.02 9.97
CA PRO A 42 -9.48 -6.76 9.64
C PRO A 42 -10.69 -5.86 9.48
N GLY A 43 -11.47 -6.07 8.44
CA GLY A 43 -12.69 -5.32 8.15
C GLY A 43 -12.50 -3.88 7.72
N ARG A 44 -11.25 -3.44 7.57
CA ARG A 44 -10.93 -2.06 7.18
C ARG A 44 -10.63 -1.96 5.69
N LYS A 45 -10.55 -0.73 5.21
CA LYS A 45 -10.32 -0.43 3.80
C LYS A 45 -9.58 0.90 3.67
N THR A 46 -9.02 1.14 2.48
CA THR A 46 -8.43 2.43 2.14
C THR A 46 -9.52 3.38 1.65
N SER A 47 -9.16 4.65 1.49
CA SER A 47 -10.05 5.60 0.83
C SER A 47 -10.31 5.17 -0.63
N ASP A 48 -11.50 5.47 -1.12
CA ASP A 48 -11.88 5.23 -2.50
C ASP A 48 -11.55 6.48 -3.32
N GLY A 49 -10.81 6.32 -4.40
CA GLY A 49 -10.45 7.47 -5.22
C GLY A 49 -9.44 7.14 -6.29
N SER A 50 -8.91 8.19 -6.90
CA SER A 50 -7.87 8.09 -7.92
C SER A 50 -6.85 9.19 -7.72
N HIS A 51 -5.67 9.00 -8.31
CA HIS A 51 -4.57 9.98 -8.28
C HIS A 51 -3.68 9.78 -9.49
N PRO A 52 -2.87 10.79 -9.85
CA PRO A 52 -2.06 10.72 -11.08
C PRO A 52 -0.99 9.64 -11.09
N HIS A 53 -0.46 9.26 -9.94
CA HIS A 53 0.59 8.25 -9.89
C HIS A 53 0.03 6.82 -9.90
N GLU A 54 0.84 5.89 -10.38
CA GLU A 54 0.51 4.47 -10.45
C GLU A 54 0.94 3.73 -9.18
N HIS A 55 0.37 2.53 -8.99
CA HIS A 55 0.80 1.59 -7.95
C HIS A 55 1.19 0.26 -8.57
N GLU A 56 2.26 -0.33 -8.05
CA GLU A 56 2.59 -1.73 -8.30
C GLU A 56 2.54 -2.45 -6.96
N VAL A 57 1.64 -3.42 -6.84
CA VAL A 57 1.32 -4.05 -5.55
C VAL A 57 1.50 -5.56 -5.64
N PHE A 58 2.05 -6.12 -4.57
CA PHE A 58 2.15 -7.57 -4.40
C PHE A 58 1.54 -7.96 -3.06
N ILE A 59 0.60 -8.91 -3.08
CA ILE A 59 -0.08 -9.35 -1.85
C ILE A 59 0.79 -10.37 -1.13
N VAL A 60 1.11 -10.06 0.13
CA VAL A 60 1.99 -10.88 0.97
C VAL A 60 1.19 -11.83 1.84
N LYS A 61 0.11 -11.35 2.47
CA LYS A 61 -0.70 -12.18 3.37
C LYS A 61 -2.13 -11.66 3.45
N GLY A 62 -3.02 -12.53 3.91
CA GLY A 62 -4.42 -12.20 4.07
C GLY A 62 -5.20 -12.34 2.78
N GLU A 63 -6.42 -11.84 2.77
CA GLU A 63 -7.27 -11.83 1.59
C GLU A 63 -8.15 -10.57 1.59
N GLY A 64 -8.51 -10.14 0.40
CA GLY A 64 -9.30 -8.94 0.27
C GLY A 64 -9.85 -8.77 -1.13
N ILE A 65 -10.24 -7.55 -1.43
CA ILE A 65 -10.79 -7.16 -2.73
C ILE A 65 -10.17 -5.84 -3.11
N ILE A 66 -9.79 -5.70 -4.38
CA ILE A 66 -9.58 -4.39 -4.97
C ILE A 66 -10.81 -4.03 -5.79
N LYS A 67 -11.38 -2.87 -5.50
CA LYS A 67 -12.58 -2.37 -6.17
C LYS A 67 -12.21 -1.20 -7.06
N GLY A 68 -12.52 -1.33 -8.34
CA GLY A 68 -12.41 -0.25 -9.31
C GLY A 68 -13.77 0.33 -9.64
N GLU A 69 -13.86 1.09 -10.74
CA GLU A 69 -15.11 1.73 -11.13
C GLU A 69 -16.16 0.72 -11.58
N ASN A 70 -15.78 -0.22 -12.46
CA ASN A 70 -16.71 -1.23 -13.01
C ASN A 70 -16.17 -2.64 -12.81
N ARG A 71 -15.31 -2.85 -11.84
CA ARG A 71 -14.59 -4.11 -11.70
C ARG A 71 -14.18 -4.34 -10.25
N GLU A 72 -14.24 -5.59 -9.83
CA GLU A 72 -13.67 -6.05 -8.56
C GLU A 72 -12.80 -7.26 -8.83
N GLU A 73 -11.66 -7.34 -8.13
CA GLU A 73 -10.77 -8.48 -8.21
C GLU A 73 -10.40 -8.94 -6.81
N LYS A 74 -10.27 -10.24 -6.65
CA LYS A 74 -9.90 -10.84 -5.36
C LYS A 74 -8.40 -10.69 -5.11
N LEU A 75 -8.04 -10.33 -3.88
CA LEU A 75 -6.65 -10.23 -3.44
C LEU A 75 -6.30 -11.47 -2.62
N LEU A 76 -5.29 -12.20 -3.08
CA LEU A 76 -4.76 -13.40 -2.44
C LEU A 76 -3.25 -13.34 -2.44
N PRO A 77 -2.56 -13.96 -1.47
CA PRO A 77 -1.10 -13.99 -1.46
C PRO A 77 -0.53 -14.50 -2.79
N GLY A 78 0.48 -13.82 -3.29
CA GLY A 78 1.11 -14.17 -4.56
C GLY A 78 0.55 -13.45 -5.78
N ARG A 79 -0.55 -12.70 -5.64
CA ARG A 79 -1.08 -11.90 -6.74
C ARG A 79 -0.38 -10.55 -6.81
N ALA A 80 -0.06 -10.11 -8.02
CA ALA A 80 0.46 -8.78 -8.29
C ALA A 80 -0.64 -7.95 -8.97
N ILE A 81 -0.75 -6.68 -8.60
CA ILE A 81 -1.76 -5.77 -9.13
C ILE A 81 -1.07 -4.51 -9.63
N PHE A 82 -1.36 -4.13 -10.87
CA PHE A 82 -0.95 -2.85 -11.41
C PHE A 82 -2.18 -1.94 -11.48
N VAL A 83 -2.09 -0.78 -10.81
CA VAL A 83 -3.12 0.25 -10.85
C VAL A 83 -2.55 1.42 -11.63
N LYS A 84 -3.16 1.75 -12.76
CA LYS A 84 -2.72 2.85 -13.62
C LYS A 84 -2.92 4.19 -12.92
N GLY A 85 -2.15 5.19 -13.36
CA GLY A 85 -2.41 6.57 -12.97
C GLY A 85 -3.84 6.94 -13.32
N ASN A 86 -4.51 7.65 -12.42
CA ASN A 86 -5.89 8.12 -12.52
C ASN A 86 -6.96 7.02 -12.52
N GLU A 87 -6.59 5.78 -12.36
CA GLU A 87 -7.56 4.68 -12.24
C GLU A 87 -8.16 4.66 -10.84
N ARG A 88 -9.50 4.69 -10.75
CA ARG A 88 -10.19 4.62 -9.48
C ARG A 88 -9.99 3.27 -8.83
N HIS A 89 -9.67 3.28 -7.53
CA HIS A 89 -9.42 2.04 -6.80
C HIS A 89 -9.64 2.21 -5.30
N GLN A 90 -9.94 1.08 -4.65
CA GLN A 90 -10.05 0.98 -3.21
C GLN A 90 -9.61 -0.42 -2.79
N TRP A 91 -8.72 -0.50 -1.80
CA TRP A 91 -8.25 -1.76 -1.23
C TRP A 91 -9.11 -2.09 0.00
N ILE A 92 -9.66 -3.30 0.03
CA ILE A 92 -10.60 -3.71 1.08
C ILE A 92 -10.11 -5.02 1.69
N ASN A 93 -9.96 -5.05 3.02
CA ASN A 93 -9.71 -6.31 3.72
C ASN A 93 -11.06 -6.98 3.96
N SER A 94 -11.28 -8.12 3.32
CA SER A 94 -12.54 -8.87 3.42
C SER A 94 -12.59 -9.82 4.60
N SER A 95 -11.49 -9.99 5.33
CA SER A 95 -11.45 -10.82 6.53
C SER A 95 -11.84 -10.02 7.76
N ASP A 96 -12.52 -10.65 8.70
CA ASP A 96 -12.83 -10.05 10.01
C ASP A 96 -11.82 -10.49 11.09
N LYS A 97 -10.81 -11.28 10.72
CA LYS A 97 -9.84 -11.88 11.67
C LYS A 97 -8.40 -11.54 11.38
N GLU A 98 -8.01 -11.52 10.11
CA GLU A 98 -6.61 -11.40 9.70
C GLU A 98 -6.32 -10.09 8.99
N PRO A 99 -5.15 -9.48 9.21
CA PRO A 99 -4.75 -8.30 8.46
C PRO A 99 -4.47 -8.68 7.00
N LEU A 100 -4.66 -7.71 6.11
CA LEU A 100 -4.25 -7.80 4.72
C LEU A 100 -2.91 -7.07 4.58
N GLY A 101 -1.87 -7.81 4.19
CA GLY A 101 -0.52 -7.26 4.03
C GLY A 101 -0.11 -7.22 2.58
N LEU A 102 0.37 -6.07 2.12
CA LEU A 102 0.78 -5.88 0.74
C LEU A 102 2.02 -4.99 0.63
N ILE A 103 2.87 -5.30 -0.36
CA ILE A 103 3.97 -4.43 -0.77
C ILE A 103 3.43 -3.49 -1.85
N CYS A 104 3.71 -2.21 -1.73
CA CYS A 104 3.30 -1.21 -2.71
C CYS A 104 4.49 -0.39 -3.15
N VAL A 105 4.78 -0.38 -4.44
CA VAL A 105 5.82 0.45 -5.06
C VAL A 105 5.15 1.61 -5.75
N VAL A 106 5.65 2.82 -5.47
CA VAL A 106 5.14 4.05 -6.07
C VAL A 106 6.31 4.90 -6.58
N PRO A 107 6.05 5.82 -7.52
CA PRO A 107 7.07 6.79 -7.92
C PRO A 107 7.52 7.61 -6.70
N LYS A 108 8.77 8.05 -6.71
CA LYS A 108 9.32 8.85 -5.62
C LYS A 108 8.44 10.07 -5.32
N GLY A 109 8.22 10.33 -4.04
CA GLY A 109 7.47 11.51 -3.59
C GLY A 109 5.96 11.44 -3.73
N ALA A 110 5.43 10.43 -4.43
CA ALA A 110 4.00 10.35 -4.73
C ALA A 110 3.11 10.27 -3.49
N GLU A 111 3.59 9.63 -2.44
CA GLU A 111 2.81 9.43 -1.20
C GLU A 111 3.52 10.03 0.02
N SER A 112 4.27 11.11 -0.17
CA SER A 112 5.10 11.71 0.88
C SER A 112 4.33 12.14 2.13
N GLN A 113 3.05 12.47 2.00
CA GLN A 113 2.20 12.85 3.13
C GLN A 113 2.02 11.72 4.15
N TYR A 114 2.29 10.48 3.76
CA TYR A 114 2.17 9.32 4.66
C TYR A 114 3.50 8.85 5.23
N LYS A 115 4.58 9.64 5.09
CA LYS A 115 5.87 9.29 5.69
C LYS A 115 5.87 9.50 7.21
N PRO A 116 6.83 8.91 7.96
CA PRO A 116 6.81 8.92 9.43
C PRO A 116 6.77 10.31 10.10
N THR A 117 6.98 11.37 9.35
CA THR A 117 6.81 12.73 9.83
C THR A 117 5.38 13.24 9.71
N CYS A 118 4.49 12.43 9.21
CA CYS A 118 3.10 12.80 8.98
C CYS A 118 2.29 13.02 10.26
#